data_920a6bc6b2a469a6b2c9e9629bd93f9a
#
_entry.id   920a6bc6b2a469a6b2c9e9629bd93f9a
#
_cell.length_a   1.000
_cell.length_b   1.000
_cell.length_c   1.000
_cell.angle_alpha   90.00
_cell.angle_beta   90.00
_cell.angle_gamma   90.00
#
_symmetry.space_group_name_H-M   'P 1'
#
loop_
_entity.id
_entity.type
_entity.pdbx_description
1 polymer ?
#
loop_
_entity_poly.entity_id
_entity_poly.type
_entity_poly.pdbx_seq_one_letter_code
_entity_poly.pdbx_strand_id
1 'polypeptide(L)'
;LCYCHHCGHKFYVPDDAEERERQQLKEKYNRTSKLPSHFRRPVFDAAKAKLSENLERYWTQERCLAQHLLAELRITEECIMLPESHELENCLCFNYFENGTLINTKYRSGRKHFMMVKGAELIPYNIDAILDTPECIITEGEFDTAAFMSAGRKDVISVPAGAQNNLTWMDRFVDTHFEPKQLIYIATDEDNSGRLLQRELMRRLGAERCRLVHFGPECMDANEHLIRYGAESLLITLAQAEEIPLEGVFTAEDRQDAFRTLFENGLQRGAETGWDNLDENCTFETGRFVVTSGFPGDGKSEFIDELVLRLCLRHGWKIGYFSPENMPMEYH
;
A
#
# COMPACT_ATOMS: atom_id res chain seq x y z
N LEU A 1 -25.83 -9.63 0.40
CA LEU A 1 -24.43 -9.19 0.27
C LEU A 1 -24.04 -9.28 -1.19
N CYS A 2 -23.81 -8.14 -1.84
CA CYS A 2 -23.31 -8.11 -3.22
C CYS A 2 -21.80 -7.89 -3.21
N TYR A 3 -21.10 -8.64 -4.04
CA TYR A 3 -19.64 -8.56 -4.15
C TYR A 3 -19.26 -8.06 -5.54
N CYS A 4 -18.48 -7.00 -5.60
CA CYS A 4 -17.93 -6.54 -6.87
C CYS A 4 -16.63 -7.30 -7.17
N HIS A 5 -16.67 -8.14 -8.20
CA HIS A 5 -15.51 -8.93 -8.62
C HIS A 5 -14.39 -8.09 -9.23
N HIS A 6 -14.69 -6.85 -9.63
CA HIS A 6 -13.68 -5.97 -10.24
C HIS A 6 -12.80 -5.25 -9.20
N CYS A 7 -13.40 -4.77 -8.10
CA CYS A 7 -12.66 -4.00 -7.07
C CYS A 7 -12.63 -4.67 -5.69
N GLY A 8 -13.14 -5.89 -5.56
CA GLY A 8 -13.20 -6.60 -4.28
C GLY A 8 -14.17 -5.99 -3.26
N HIS A 9 -14.90 -4.95 -3.63
CA HIS A 9 -15.84 -4.28 -2.73
C HIS A 9 -17.05 -5.15 -2.44
N LYS A 10 -17.38 -5.30 -1.15
CA LYS A 10 -18.61 -5.95 -0.71
C LYS A 10 -19.67 -4.89 -0.53
N PHE A 11 -20.75 -4.98 -1.31
CA PHE A 11 -21.92 -4.12 -1.16
C PHE A 11 -22.97 -4.87 -0.35
N TYR A 12 -23.42 -4.24 0.69
CA TYR A 12 -24.58 -4.65 1.43
C TYR A 12 -25.68 -3.62 1.15
N VAL A 13 -26.86 -4.09 0.73
CA VAL A 13 -28.04 -3.24 0.65
C VAL A 13 -28.77 -3.46 1.96
N PRO A 14 -28.58 -2.57 2.95
CA PRO A 14 -29.26 -2.69 4.22
C PRO A 14 -30.75 -2.42 4.05
N ASP A 15 -31.57 -3.04 4.87
CA ASP A 15 -32.91 -2.54 5.06
C ASP A 15 -32.88 -1.21 5.85
N ASP A 16 -33.98 -0.49 5.85
CA ASP A 16 -34.08 0.85 6.49
C ASP A 16 -33.69 0.85 7.99
N ALA A 17 -33.77 -0.28 8.66
CA ALA A 17 -33.42 -0.42 10.08
C ALA A 17 -31.90 -0.55 10.25
N GLU A 18 -31.23 -1.34 9.42
CA GLU A 18 -29.75 -1.49 9.45
C GLU A 18 -29.04 -0.22 8.99
N GLU A 19 -29.63 0.56 8.09
CA GLU A 19 -29.07 1.84 7.65
C GLU A 19 -29.11 2.89 8.76
N ARG A 20 -30.18 2.90 9.55
CA ARG A 20 -30.29 3.74 10.77
C ARG A 20 -29.29 3.34 11.85
N GLU A 21 -29.09 2.06 12.06
CA GLU A 21 -28.11 1.54 13.03
C GLU A 21 -26.67 1.85 12.59
N ARG A 22 -26.37 1.74 11.29
CA ARG A 22 -25.09 2.17 10.70
C ARG A 22 -24.88 3.68 10.79
N GLN A 23 -25.89 4.48 10.57
CA GLN A 23 -25.79 5.93 10.75
C GLN A 23 -25.55 6.28 12.22
N GLN A 24 -26.25 5.63 13.16
CA GLN A 24 -26.02 5.81 14.59
C GLN A 24 -24.61 5.34 15.02
N LEU A 25 -24.10 4.24 14.46
CA LEU A 25 -22.72 3.77 14.66
C LEU A 25 -21.70 4.74 14.06
N LYS A 26 -21.93 5.27 12.87
CA LYS A 26 -21.09 6.32 12.26
C LYS A 26 -21.09 7.60 13.08
N GLU A 27 -22.24 8.04 13.57
CA GLU A 27 -22.34 9.21 14.45
C GLU A 27 -21.68 8.99 15.81
N LYS A 28 -21.78 7.76 16.36
CA LYS A 28 -21.08 7.36 17.58
C LYS A 28 -19.57 7.27 17.37
N TYR A 29 -19.12 6.74 16.24
CA TYR A 29 -17.71 6.67 15.85
C TYR A 29 -17.14 8.08 15.60
N ASN A 30 -17.87 8.95 14.92
CA ASN A 30 -17.51 10.36 14.73
C ASN A 30 -17.54 11.17 16.01
N ARG A 31 -18.34 10.78 17.01
CA ARG A 31 -18.31 11.39 18.36
C ARG A 31 -17.13 10.91 19.19
N THR A 32 -16.64 9.70 18.98
CA THR A 32 -15.47 9.15 19.70
C THR A 32 -14.14 9.47 19.01
N SER A 33 -14.11 9.70 17.71
CA SER A 33 -12.97 10.24 16.96
C SER A 33 -12.97 11.77 16.97
N LYS A 34 -13.12 12.41 18.13
CA LYS A 34 -12.78 13.82 18.24
C LYS A 34 -11.28 13.93 18.02
N LEU A 35 -10.88 14.32 16.80
CA LEU A 35 -9.59 14.99 16.60
C LEU A 35 -9.45 16.00 17.75
N PRO A 36 -8.30 16.04 18.44
CA PRO A 36 -8.09 17.01 19.49
C PRO A 36 -8.44 18.39 18.93
N SER A 37 -9.36 19.09 19.58
CA SER A 37 -9.89 20.37 19.12
C SER A 37 -8.80 21.44 18.95
N HIS A 38 -7.58 21.18 19.45
CA HIS A 38 -6.42 22.03 19.28
C HIS A 38 -5.15 21.16 19.23
N PHE A 39 -4.54 21.05 18.05
CA PHE A 39 -3.18 20.55 17.93
C PHE A 39 -2.19 21.55 18.54
N ARG A 40 -1.17 21.03 19.23
CA ARG A 40 -0.04 21.85 19.66
C ARG A 40 0.76 22.29 18.41
N ARG A 41 1.01 23.59 18.29
CA ARG A 41 1.83 24.13 17.20
C ARG A 41 3.19 24.51 17.77
N PRO A 42 4.28 23.90 17.30
CA PRO A 42 5.63 24.38 17.61
C PRO A 42 5.87 25.75 16.97
N VAL A 43 6.83 26.51 17.52
CA VAL A 43 7.23 27.80 16.98
C VAL A 43 8.57 27.64 16.29
N PHE A 44 8.65 28.09 15.04
CA PHE A 44 9.90 28.06 14.30
C PHE A 44 10.86 29.16 14.83
N ASP A 45 12.05 28.76 15.24
CA ASP A 45 13.09 29.66 15.69
C ASP A 45 14.23 29.69 14.66
N ALA A 46 14.30 30.75 13.88
CA ALA A 46 15.32 30.92 12.85
C ALA A 46 16.76 30.98 13.42
N ALA A 47 16.94 31.34 14.70
CA ALA A 47 18.26 31.32 15.33
C ALA A 47 18.83 29.91 15.46
N LYS A 48 17.99 28.91 15.56
CA LYS A 48 18.36 27.48 15.62
C LYS A 48 18.72 26.88 14.23
N ALA A 49 18.54 27.62 13.15
CA ALA A 49 18.90 27.19 11.80
C ALA A 49 20.42 27.23 11.55
N LYS A 50 21.20 27.86 12.45
CA LYS A 50 22.66 27.77 12.39
C LYS A 50 23.10 26.48 13.07
N LEU A 51 23.43 25.49 12.26
CA LEU A 51 23.90 24.19 12.74
C LEU A 51 25.35 24.27 13.25
N SER A 52 25.70 23.37 14.16
CA SER A 52 27.08 23.12 14.53
C SER A 52 27.88 22.48 13.38
N GLU A 53 29.17 22.70 13.34
CA GLU A 53 30.05 22.09 12.33
C GLU A 53 29.94 20.56 12.27
N ASN A 54 29.65 19.91 13.40
CA ASN A 54 29.46 18.46 13.47
C ASN A 54 28.21 18.02 12.73
N LEU A 55 27.08 18.72 12.87
CA LEU A 55 25.84 18.39 12.16
C LEU A 55 25.90 18.78 10.69
N GLU A 56 26.55 19.89 10.33
CA GLU A 56 26.81 20.22 8.93
C GLU A 56 27.67 19.15 8.24
N ARG A 57 28.74 18.70 8.91
CA ARG A 57 29.57 17.61 8.41
C ARG A 57 28.81 16.30 8.30
N TYR A 58 28.01 15.95 9.30
CA TYR A 58 27.15 14.77 9.26
C TYR A 58 26.21 14.81 8.04
N TRP A 59 25.56 15.96 7.78
CA TRP A 59 24.69 16.16 6.65
C TRP A 59 25.43 16.01 5.31
N THR A 60 26.54 16.75 5.15
CA THR A 60 27.22 16.89 3.86
C THR A 60 28.18 15.74 3.54
N GLN A 61 28.88 15.20 4.54
CA GLN A 61 29.93 14.20 4.32
C GLN A 61 29.48 12.77 4.66
N GLU A 62 28.72 12.58 5.74
CA GLU A 62 28.29 11.24 6.12
C GLU A 62 26.99 10.83 5.40
N ARG A 63 26.06 11.78 5.21
CA ARG A 63 24.82 11.57 4.48
C ARG A 63 24.90 11.94 3.00
N CYS A 64 25.97 12.57 2.56
CA CYS A 64 26.22 13.02 1.19
C CYS A 64 25.09 13.91 0.62
N LEU A 65 24.43 14.68 1.48
CA LEU A 65 23.31 15.54 1.10
C LEU A 65 23.79 16.95 0.73
N ALA A 66 23.10 17.57 -0.21
CA ALA A 66 23.43 18.91 -0.67
C ALA A 66 23.26 19.95 0.46
N GLN A 67 24.28 20.79 0.65
CA GLN A 67 24.32 21.77 1.75
C GLN A 67 23.16 22.78 1.69
N HIS A 68 22.78 23.24 0.48
CA HIS A 68 21.70 24.22 0.30
C HIS A 68 20.35 23.74 0.84
N LEU A 69 20.12 22.41 0.90
CA LEU A 69 18.90 21.83 1.43
C LEU A 69 18.70 22.08 2.92
N LEU A 70 19.77 22.35 3.68
CA LEU A 70 19.64 22.74 5.09
C LEU A 70 18.77 24.00 5.25
N ALA A 71 18.95 24.97 4.37
CA ALA A 71 18.14 26.20 4.36
C ALA A 71 16.77 25.98 3.71
N GLU A 72 16.72 25.27 2.58
CA GLU A 72 15.48 25.01 1.84
C GLU A 72 14.48 24.23 2.68
N LEU A 73 14.92 23.16 3.35
CA LEU A 73 14.12 22.32 4.24
C LEU A 73 13.99 22.90 5.66
N ARG A 74 14.59 24.06 5.92
CA ARG A 74 14.56 24.77 7.22
C ARG A 74 14.98 23.85 8.37
N ILE A 75 16.07 23.10 8.16
CA ILE A 75 16.65 22.22 9.18
C ILE A 75 17.20 23.06 10.33
N THR A 76 16.96 22.63 11.56
CA THR A 76 17.44 23.31 12.76
C THR A 76 18.15 22.34 13.70
N GLU A 77 18.84 22.88 14.70
CA GLU A 77 19.53 22.11 15.75
C GLU A 77 18.98 22.49 17.12
N GLU A 78 18.71 21.48 17.95
CA GLU A 78 18.25 21.71 19.31
C GLU A 78 18.74 20.62 20.25
N CYS A 79 19.17 21.03 21.44
CA CYS A 79 19.50 20.11 22.52
C CYS A 79 18.25 19.89 23.40
N ILE A 80 17.72 18.66 23.41
CA ILE A 80 16.49 18.34 24.12
C ILE A 80 16.63 17.04 24.91
N MET A 81 15.76 16.91 25.94
CA MET A 81 15.62 15.66 26.67
C MET A 81 14.84 14.66 25.83
N LEU A 82 15.46 13.53 25.48
CA LEU A 82 14.81 12.47 24.72
C LEU A 82 14.21 11.40 25.66
N PRO A 83 13.00 10.92 25.40
CA PRO A 83 12.32 9.93 26.26
C PRO A 83 13.03 8.58 26.31
N GLU A 84 13.72 8.20 25.24
CA GLU A 84 14.40 6.89 25.14
C GLU A 84 15.64 6.80 26.01
N SER A 85 16.45 7.86 26.04
CA SER A 85 17.72 7.90 26.81
C SER A 85 17.57 8.54 28.18
N HIS A 86 16.51 9.34 28.40
CA HIS A 86 16.35 10.21 29.55
C HIS A 86 17.53 11.19 29.74
N GLU A 87 18.20 11.56 28.62
CA GLU A 87 19.35 12.47 28.60
C GLU A 87 19.09 13.64 27.67
N LEU A 88 19.81 14.73 27.89
CA LEU A 88 19.88 15.84 26.93
C LEU A 88 20.75 15.42 25.75
N GLU A 89 20.17 15.35 24.58
CA GLU A 89 20.87 15.01 23.35
C GLU A 89 20.76 16.15 22.33
N ASN A 90 21.85 16.36 21.60
CA ASN A 90 21.85 17.30 20.49
C ASN A 90 21.18 16.64 19.28
N CYS A 91 20.15 17.28 18.75
CA CYS A 91 19.29 16.73 17.72
C CYS A 91 19.28 17.58 16.47
N LEU A 92 19.34 16.90 15.33
CA LEU A 92 18.90 17.45 14.05
C LEU A 92 17.37 17.50 14.06
N CYS A 93 16.80 18.65 13.71
CA CYS A 93 15.36 18.89 13.74
C CYS A 93 14.81 19.00 12.33
N PHE A 94 13.95 18.04 11.94
CA PHE A 94 13.19 18.11 10.71
C PHE A 94 11.87 18.85 10.99
N ASN A 95 11.71 20.00 10.37
CA ASN A 95 10.58 20.89 10.59
C ASN A 95 9.53 20.67 9.48
N TYR A 96 8.33 20.25 9.88
CA TYR A 96 7.22 19.93 8.98
C TYR A 96 6.37 21.17 8.77
N PHE A 97 6.42 21.71 7.56
CA PHE A 97 5.65 22.90 7.18
C PHE A 97 4.48 22.55 6.29
N GLU A 98 3.43 23.35 6.41
CA GLU A 98 2.31 23.39 5.49
C GLU A 98 1.91 24.85 5.27
N ASN A 99 1.85 25.28 4.00
CA ASN A 99 1.57 26.65 3.62
C ASN A 99 2.44 27.66 4.39
N GLY A 100 3.73 27.35 4.55
CA GLY A 100 4.70 28.17 5.27
C GLY A 100 4.57 28.19 6.79
N THR A 101 3.59 27.49 7.37
CA THR A 101 3.37 27.39 8.83
C THR A 101 3.99 26.12 9.36
N LEU A 102 4.76 26.21 10.46
CA LEU A 102 5.33 25.06 11.15
C LEU A 102 4.21 24.27 11.86
N ILE A 103 4.02 23.02 11.47
CA ILE A 103 2.99 22.13 11.99
C ILE A 103 3.53 21.18 13.05
N ASN A 104 4.72 20.60 12.78
CA ASN A 104 5.36 19.64 13.68
C ASN A 104 6.89 19.72 13.53
N THR A 105 7.60 19.13 14.47
CA THR A 105 9.07 18.96 14.40
C THR A 105 9.41 17.55 14.85
N LYS A 106 10.24 16.86 14.06
CA LYS A 106 10.84 15.58 14.43
C LYS A 106 12.29 15.81 14.80
N TYR A 107 12.64 15.41 16.01
CA TYR A 107 13.97 15.47 16.57
C TYR A 107 14.66 14.14 16.34
N ARG A 108 15.90 14.18 15.89
CA ARG A 108 16.74 12.99 15.68
C ARG A 108 18.11 13.22 16.27
N SER A 109 18.50 12.40 17.22
CA SER A 109 19.85 12.41 17.78
C SER A 109 20.86 11.57 16.97
N GLY A 110 22.15 11.77 17.23
CA GLY A 110 23.20 10.94 16.64
C GLY A 110 23.13 9.46 17.05
N ARG A 111 22.48 9.14 18.17
CA ARG A 111 22.24 7.77 18.65
C ARG A 111 21.03 7.10 17.99
N LYS A 112 20.41 7.75 17.01
CA LYS A 112 19.16 7.32 16.35
C LYS A 112 17.92 7.27 17.28
N HIS A 113 17.90 8.08 18.35
CA HIS A 113 16.70 8.31 19.14
C HIS A 113 15.84 9.36 18.45
N PHE A 114 14.52 9.18 18.50
CA PHE A 114 13.57 10.02 17.80
C PHE A 114 12.48 10.53 18.72
N MET A 115 12.05 11.76 18.50
CA MET A 115 10.85 12.31 19.13
C MET A 115 10.15 13.28 18.20
N MET A 116 8.83 13.24 18.17
CA MET A 116 8.00 14.29 17.57
C MET A 116 7.36 15.15 18.67
N VAL A 117 6.96 16.37 18.34
CA VAL A 117 6.28 17.25 19.29
C VAL A 117 4.97 16.61 19.73
N LYS A 118 4.86 16.29 21.01
CA LYS A 118 3.68 15.63 21.58
C LYS A 118 2.43 16.50 21.40
N GLY A 119 1.40 15.92 20.81
CA GLY A 119 0.12 16.60 20.56
C GLY A 119 0.13 17.53 19.34
N ALA A 120 1.23 17.57 18.55
CA ALA A 120 1.22 18.21 17.25
C ALA A 120 0.55 17.31 16.19
N GLU A 121 0.07 17.92 15.13
CA GLU A 121 -0.57 17.23 14.02
C GLU A 121 0.49 16.47 13.21
N LEU A 122 0.13 15.28 12.73
CA LEU A 122 0.96 14.50 11.82
C LEU A 122 0.64 14.89 10.38
N ILE A 123 1.63 15.40 9.67
CA ILE A 123 1.57 15.70 8.24
C ILE A 123 2.79 15.10 7.55
N PRO A 124 2.74 14.85 6.24
CA PRO A 124 3.93 14.47 5.48
C PRO A 124 5.02 15.52 5.56
N TYR A 125 6.27 15.08 5.62
CA TYR A 125 7.39 15.99 5.50
C TYR A 125 7.47 16.57 4.09
N ASN A 126 7.69 17.88 3.99
CA ASN A 126 7.79 18.61 2.71
C ASN A 126 6.50 18.57 1.87
N ILE A 127 5.32 18.54 2.49
CA ILE A 127 4.02 18.34 1.81
C ILE A 127 3.74 19.40 0.73
N ASP A 128 4.13 20.66 0.95
CA ASP A 128 3.90 21.76 0.01
C ASP A 128 4.58 21.51 -1.35
N ALA A 129 5.64 20.71 -1.38
CA ALA A 129 6.43 20.44 -2.59
C ALA A 129 5.66 19.67 -3.67
N ILE A 130 4.60 18.99 -3.30
CA ILE A 130 3.81 18.17 -4.25
C ILE A 130 2.49 18.81 -4.65
N LEU A 131 2.14 20.00 -4.16
CA LEU A 131 0.82 20.59 -4.39
C LEU A 131 0.51 20.76 -5.88
N ASP A 132 1.43 21.36 -6.62
CA ASP A 132 1.23 21.74 -8.04
C ASP A 132 2.00 20.86 -9.04
N THR A 133 2.38 19.65 -8.65
CA THR A 133 3.13 18.73 -9.51
C THR A 133 2.25 17.58 -10.02
N PRO A 134 2.42 17.12 -11.27
CA PRO A 134 1.69 15.97 -11.80
C PRO A 134 2.19 14.62 -11.23
N GLU A 135 3.39 14.62 -10.69
CA GLU A 135 4.06 13.46 -10.11
C GLU A 135 4.49 13.74 -8.67
N CYS A 136 4.73 12.69 -7.90
CA CYS A 136 5.40 12.81 -6.61
C CYS A 136 6.16 11.53 -6.24
N ILE A 137 7.14 11.70 -5.35
CA ILE A 137 7.89 10.60 -4.73
C ILE A 137 7.52 10.57 -3.25
N ILE A 138 7.12 9.40 -2.76
CA ILE A 138 6.83 9.16 -1.34
C ILE A 138 7.92 8.28 -0.78
N THR A 139 8.69 8.80 0.17
CA THR A 139 9.75 8.09 0.89
C THR A 139 9.31 7.73 2.32
N GLU A 140 10.08 6.88 2.99
CA GLU A 140 9.82 6.54 4.38
C GLU A 140 10.40 7.57 5.35
N GLY A 141 11.60 8.11 5.07
CA GLY A 141 12.34 9.00 5.94
C GLY A 141 12.67 10.36 5.35
N GLU A 142 13.01 11.31 6.21
CA GLU A 142 13.36 12.69 5.83
C GLU A 142 14.73 12.75 5.11
N PHE A 143 15.65 11.84 5.44
CA PHE A 143 16.93 11.74 4.73
C PHE A 143 16.76 11.22 3.31
N ASP A 144 15.79 10.34 3.08
CA ASP A 144 15.47 9.83 1.75
C ASP A 144 14.84 10.91 0.87
N THR A 145 13.94 11.72 1.47
CA THR A 145 13.44 12.94 0.85
C THR A 145 14.60 13.85 0.43
N ALA A 146 15.52 14.13 1.34
CA ALA A 146 16.68 14.97 1.07
C ALA A 146 17.64 14.34 0.05
N ALA A 147 17.71 13.00 -0.02
CA ALA A 147 18.53 12.30 -1.02
C ALA A 147 18.01 12.52 -2.43
N PHE A 148 16.72 12.32 -2.67
CA PHE A 148 16.10 12.64 -3.97
C PHE A 148 16.19 14.13 -4.31
N MET A 149 16.04 15.01 -3.31
CA MET A 149 16.20 16.45 -3.52
C MET A 149 17.66 16.79 -3.87
N SER A 150 18.65 16.15 -3.26
CA SER A 150 20.07 16.29 -3.61
C SER A 150 20.37 15.80 -5.03
N ALA A 151 19.61 14.81 -5.51
CA ALA A 151 19.66 14.33 -6.89
C ALA A 151 18.91 15.22 -7.89
N GLY A 152 18.23 16.29 -7.43
CA GLY A 152 17.55 17.27 -8.29
C GLY A 152 16.02 17.12 -8.40
N ARG A 153 15.39 16.14 -7.73
CA ARG A 153 13.93 16.03 -7.65
C ARG A 153 13.43 16.93 -6.52
N LYS A 154 12.33 17.66 -6.78
CA LYS A 154 11.73 18.57 -5.78
C LYS A 154 10.38 18.07 -5.26
N ASP A 155 9.69 17.29 -6.04
CA ASP A 155 8.36 16.71 -5.80
C ASP A 155 8.43 15.49 -4.87
N VAL A 156 9.11 15.62 -3.74
CA VAL A 156 9.40 14.53 -2.81
C VAL A 156 8.87 14.84 -1.43
N ILE A 157 8.21 13.86 -0.85
CA ILE A 157 7.72 13.90 0.54
C ILE A 157 8.14 12.64 1.30
N SER A 158 8.15 12.68 2.63
CA SER A 158 8.17 11.44 3.41
C SER A 158 6.93 11.30 4.30
N VAL A 159 6.62 10.03 4.63
CA VAL A 159 5.56 9.75 5.60
C VAL A 159 5.95 10.28 6.98
N PRO A 160 5.00 10.77 7.82
CA PRO A 160 5.34 11.53 9.04
C PRO A 160 5.89 10.69 10.16
N ALA A 161 5.90 9.48 10.27
CA ALA A 161 6.35 8.70 11.44
C ALA A 161 7.02 7.36 11.08
N GLY A 162 7.63 7.30 9.89
CA GLY A 162 8.19 6.07 9.35
C GLY A 162 7.11 5.06 8.95
N ALA A 163 7.49 3.80 8.76
CA ALA A 163 6.62 2.73 8.29
C ALA A 163 5.52 2.34 9.29
N GLN A 164 4.54 3.21 9.49
CA GLN A 164 3.34 2.90 10.29
C GLN A 164 2.18 2.53 9.37
N ASN A 165 1.42 1.49 9.76
CA ASN A 165 0.23 1.05 9.01
C ASN A 165 -0.95 2.02 9.10
N ASN A 166 -0.89 3.00 10.01
CA ASN A 166 -1.95 4.00 10.16
C ASN A 166 -1.66 5.22 9.29
N LEU A 167 -2.29 5.28 8.13
CA LEU A 167 -2.18 6.39 7.17
C LEU A 167 -3.34 7.38 7.26
N THR A 168 -4.02 7.52 8.40
CA THR A 168 -5.14 8.47 8.59
C THR A 168 -4.74 9.93 8.37
N TRP A 169 -3.47 10.27 8.52
CA TRP A 169 -2.93 11.59 8.19
C TRP A 169 -3.12 11.95 6.70
N MET A 170 -3.23 10.95 5.82
CA MET A 170 -3.45 11.19 4.38
C MET A 170 -4.83 11.74 4.07
N ASP A 171 -5.85 11.40 4.87
CA ASP A 171 -7.25 11.66 4.55
C ASP A 171 -7.53 13.12 4.23
N ARG A 172 -6.83 14.02 4.90
CA ARG A 172 -6.95 15.47 4.68
C ARG A 172 -6.24 15.98 3.42
N PHE A 173 -5.30 15.21 2.86
CA PHE A 173 -4.49 15.58 1.71
C PHE A 173 -4.91 14.87 0.40
N VAL A 174 -5.84 13.90 0.49
CA VAL A 174 -6.27 13.10 -0.66
C VAL A 174 -6.70 13.99 -1.81
N ASP A 175 -7.73 14.81 -1.61
CA ASP A 175 -8.36 15.58 -2.70
C ASP A 175 -7.44 16.65 -3.30
N THR A 176 -6.55 17.22 -2.50
CA THR A 176 -5.73 18.37 -2.90
C THR A 176 -4.33 18.01 -3.36
N HIS A 177 -3.71 16.98 -2.75
CA HIS A 177 -2.30 16.66 -3.00
C HIS A 177 -2.12 15.33 -3.75
N PHE A 178 -2.95 14.32 -3.47
CA PHE A 178 -2.74 12.98 -4.03
C PHE A 178 -3.65 12.67 -5.21
N GLU A 179 -4.92 13.08 -5.19
CA GLU A 179 -5.86 12.81 -6.29
C GLU A 179 -5.43 13.43 -7.63
N PRO A 180 -4.86 14.66 -7.67
CA PRO A 180 -4.39 15.27 -8.91
C PRO A 180 -3.15 14.59 -9.53
N LYS A 181 -2.49 13.65 -8.80
CA LYS A 181 -1.28 13.00 -9.30
C LYS A 181 -1.58 11.98 -10.40
N GLN A 182 -0.83 12.09 -11.49
CA GLN A 182 -0.84 11.13 -12.59
C GLN A 182 0.08 9.94 -12.29
N LEU A 183 1.20 10.19 -11.58
CA LEU A 183 2.21 9.21 -11.28
C LEU A 183 2.75 9.41 -9.86
N ILE A 184 2.84 8.32 -9.11
CA ILE A 184 3.31 8.31 -7.72
C ILE A 184 4.40 7.25 -7.59
N TYR A 185 5.62 7.69 -7.31
CA TYR A 185 6.72 6.79 -6.99
C TYR A 185 6.70 6.46 -5.50
N ILE A 186 6.72 5.20 -5.16
CA ILE A 186 6.79 4.71 -3.80
C ILE A 186 8.20 4.19 -3.57
N ALA A 187 8.96 4.91 -2.75
CA ALA A 187 10.38 4.70 -2.47
C ALA A 187 10.59 4.48 -0.96
N THR A 188 9.99 3.40 -0.44
CA THR A 188 10.11 2.97 0.97
C THR A 188 11.32 2.08 1.17
N ASP A 189 11.69 1.83 2.43
CA ASP A 189 12.80 0.95 2.79
C ASP A 189 12.57 -0.49 2.30
N GLU A 190 13.64 -1.20 1.95
CA GLU A 190 13.59 -2.58 1.43
C GLU A 190 13.38 -3.64 2.53
N ASP A 191 12.92 -3.25 3.70
CA ASP A 191 12.62 -4.13 4.81
C ASP A 191 11.14 -4.57 4.84
N ASN A 192 10.76 -5.37 5.85
CA ASN A 192 9.39 -5.84 6.00
C ASN A 192 8.41 -4.69 6.32
N SER A 193 8.84 -3.70 7.06
CA SER A 193 8.04 -2.54 7.46
C SER A 193 7.75 -1.65 6.26
N GLY A 194 8.78 -1.36 5.45
CA GLY A 194 8.67 -0.61 4.21
C GLY A 194 7.75 -1.29 3.19
N ARG A 195 7.84 -2.64 3.06
CA ARG A 195 6.93 -3.41 2.18
C ARG A 195 5.47 -3.40 2.65
N LEU A 196 5.22 -3.33 3.95
CA LEU A 196 3.86 -3.16 4.48
C LEU A 196 3.32 -1.76 4.19
N LEU A 197 4.13 -0.74 4.42
CA LEU A 197 3.81 0.65 4.08
C LEU A 197 3.52 0.80 2.59
N GLN A 198 4.36 0.23 1.74
CA GLN A 198 4.21 0.22 0.28
C GLN A 198 2.84 -0.32 -0.15
N ARG A 199 2.43 -1.49 0.37
CA ARG A 199 1.12 -2.09 0.07
C ARG A 199 -0.04 -1.21 0.52
N GLU A 200 0.06 -0.58 1.68
CA GLU A 200 -1.00 0.29 2.20
C GLU A 200 -1.09 1.61 1.41
N LEU A 201 0.04 2.18 0.98
CA LEU A 201 0.08 3.34 0.10
C LEU A 201 -0.57 3.01 -1.26
N MET A 202 -0.18 1.90 -1.90
CA MET A 202 -0.80 1.44 -3.15
C MET A 202 -2.30 1.24 -3.04
N ARG A 203 -2.76 0.63 -1.94
CA ARG A 203 -4.19 0.41 -1.69
C ARG A 203 -4.98 1.71 -1.60
N ARG A 204 -4.39 2.77 -1.03
CA ARG A 204 -5.05 4.08 -0.86
C ARG A 204 -4.96 4.98 -2.08
N LEU A 205 -3.83 4.91 -2.78
CA LEU A 205 -3.52 5.83 -3.88
C LEU A 205 -3.94 5.31 -5.25
N GLY A 206 -4.24 4.01 -5.37
CA GLY A 206 -4.49 3.32 -6.64
C GLY A 206 -3.20 2.77 -7.25
N ALA A 207 -3.14 1.43 -7.40
CA ALA A 207 -1.93 0.76 -7.88
C ALA A 207 -1.57 1.14 -9.32
N GLU A 208 -2.58 1.49 -10.14
CA GLU A 208 -2.43 1.83 -11.57
C GLU A 208 -1.56 3.06 -11.81
N ARG A 209 -1.53 4.00 -10.85
CA ARG A 209 -0.70 5.22 -10.93
C ARG A 209 0.52 5.20 -10.02
N CYS A 210 0.78 4.06 -9.37
CA CYS A 210 1.96 3.86 -8.54
C CYS A 210 3.08 3.15 -9.30
N ARG A 211 4.33 3.47 -8.95
CA ARG A 211 5.54 2.79 -9.39
C ARG A 211 6.39 2.48 -8.17
N LEU A 212 6.96 1.29 -8.12
CA LEU A 212 7.81 0.85 -7.00
C LEU A 212 9.27 1.12 -7.32
N VAL A 213 9.94 1.83 -6.44
CA VAL A 213 11.38 2.09 -6.54
C VAL A 213 12.13 1.04 -5.73
N HIS A 214 13.05 0.33 -6.37
CA HIS A 214 13.89 -0.71 -5.75
C HIS A 214 15.34 -0.27 -5.73
N PHE A 215 15.92 -0.18 -4.53
CA PHE A 215 17.30 0.30 -4.35
C PHE A 215 18.36 -0.80 -4.60
N GLY A 216 17.91 -2.02 -4.84
CA GLY A 216 18.78 -3.18 -5.04
C GLY A 216 19.23 -3.84 -3.73
N PRO A 217 19.89 -5.01 -3.82
CA PRO A 217 20.17 -5.85 -2.65
C PRO A 217 21.21 -5.27 -1.66
N GLU A 218 21.91 -4.23 -2.06
CA GLU A 218 22.99 -3.64 -1.28
C GLU A 218 22.62 -2.32 -0.57
N CYS A 219 21.41 -1.78 -0.82
CA CYS A 219 20.92 -0.54 -0.25
C CYS A 219 19.52 -0.73 0.32
N MET A 220 19.33 -0.26 1.54
CA MET A 220 18.02 -0.37 2.21
C MET A 220 17.10 0.79 1.87
N ASP A 221 17.64 1.96 1.58
CA ASP A 221 16.92 3.21 1.39
C ASP A 221 17.58 4.10 0.31
N ALA A 222 16.91 5.21 -0.01
CA ALA A 222 17.39 6.17 -1.02
C ALA A 222 18.66 6.88 -0.59
N ASN A 223 18.83 7.16 0.70
CA ASN A 223 20.04 7.84 1.18
C ASN A 223 21.26 6.91 1.12
N GLU A 224 21.12 5.65 1.47
CA GLU A 224 22.21 4.66 1.29
C GLU A 224 22.60 4.51 -0.16
N HIS A 225 21.62 4.50 -1.08
CA HIS A 225 21.86 4.45 -2.50
C HIS A 225 22.62 5.69 -3.00
N LEU A 226 22.20 6.88 -2.55
CA LEU A 226 22.89 8.13 -2.88
C LEU A 226 24.36 8.11 -2.40
N ILE A 227 24.61 7.67 -1.16
CA ILE A 227 25.96 7.60 -0.58
C ILE A 227 26.85 6.66 -1.39
N ARG A 228 26.31 5.52 -1.82
CA ARG A 228 27.08 4.45 -2.46
C ARG A 228 27.31 4.67 -3.94
N TYR A 229 26.29 5.12 -4.66
CA TYR A 229 26.28 5.18 -6.12
C TYR A 229 26.11 6.58 -6.70
N GLY A 230 25.80 7.56 -5.87
CA GLY A 230 25.65 8.97 -6.28
C GLY A 230 24.27 9.31 -6.87
N ALA A 231 24.10 10.59 -7.13
CA ALA A 231 22.82 11.19 -7.53
C ALA A 231 22.30 10.69 -8.89
N GLU A 232 23.20 10.52 -9.86
CA GLU A 232 22.82 10.04 -11.20
C GLU A 232 22.25 8.61 -11.16
N SER A 233 22.89 7.72 -10.38
CA SER A 233 22.40 6.36 -10.18
C SER A 233 21.03 6.33 -9.51
N LEU A 234 20.81 7.20 -8.51
CA LEU A 234 19.50 7.29 -7.83
C LEU A 234 18.38 7.72 -8.81
N LEU A 235 18.67 8.64 -9.72
CA LEU A 235 17.72 9.04 -10.76
C LEU A 235 17.46 7.94 -11.80
N ILE A 236 18.49 7.16 -12.15
CA ILE A 236 18.32 5.98 -13.02
C ILE A 236 17.42 4.95 -12.33
N THR A 237 17.65 4.67 -11.06
CA THR A 237 16.81 3.76 -10.25
C THR A 237 15.35 4.24 -10.21
N LEU A 238 15.12 5.54 -10.04
CA LEU A 238 13.77 6.13 -10.10
C LEU A 238 13.13 5.93 -11.48
N ALA A 239 13.88 6.15 -12.56
CA ALA A 239 13.38 5.98 -13.92
C ALA A 239 13.07 4.51 -14.28
N GLN A 240 13.68 3.57 -13.58
CA GLN A 240 13.46 2.12 -13.71
C GLN A 240 12.43 1.58 -12.71
N ALA A 241 11.68 2.47 -12.03
CA ALA A 241 10.68 2.06 -11.06
C ALA A 241 9.65 1.10 -11.69
N GLU A 242 9.36 0.03 -10.97
CA GLU A 242 8.54 -1.08 -11.43
C GLU A 242 7.07 -0.68 -11.55
N GLU A 243 6.46 -1.02 -12.67
CA GLU A 243 5.00 -0.95 -12.85
C GLU A 243 4.33 -2.06 -12.07
N ILE A 244 3.27 -1.72 -11.35
CA ILE A 244 2.54 -2.70 -10.56
C ILE A 244 1.55 -3.42 -11.48
N PRO A 245 1.67 -4.74 -11.66
CA PRO A 245 0.70 -5.49 -12.44
C PRO A 245 -0.69 -5.40 -11.82
N LEU A 246 -1.66 -4.93 -12.58
CA LEU A 246 -3.05 -4.91 -12.15
C LEU A 246 -3.60 -6.34 -12.16
N GLU A 247 -4.20 -6.75 -11.04
CA GLU A 247 -4.80 -8.09 -10.94
C GLU A 247 -5.87 -8.28 -12.03
N GLY A 248 -5.72 -9.34 -12.83
CA GLY A 248 -6.63 -9.65 -13.92
C GLY A 248 -6.35 -8.91 -15.24
N VAL A 249 -5.38 -7.99 -15.28
CA VAL A 249 -4.90 -7.34 -16.52
C VAL A 249 -3.60 -7.99 -16.95
N PHE A 250 -3.57 -8.51 -18.18
CA PHE A 250 -2.43 -9.20 -18.74
C PHE A 250 -2.07 -8.62 -20.09
N THR A 251 -0.78 -8.52 -20.37
CA THR A 251 -0.31 -8.18 -21.71
C THR A 251 -0.41 -9.41 -22.63
N ALA A 252 -0.32 -9.21 -23.94
CA ALA A 252 -0.28 -10.32 -24.89
C ALA A 252 0.96 -11.21 -24.65
N GLU A 253 2.06 -10.62 -24.20
CA GLU A 253 3.31 -11.32 -23.89
C GLU A 253 3.15 -12.23 -22.67
N ASP A 254 2.47 -11.78 -21.61
CA ASP A 254 2.21 -12.58 -20.40
C ASP A 254 1.40 -13.85 -20.70
N ARG A 255 0.64 -13.86 -21.78
CA ARG A 255 -0.24 -14.96 -22.17
C ARG A 255 0.25 -15.72 -23.41
N GLN A 256 1.38 -15.35 -23.98
CA GLN A 256 1.89 -15.93 -25.22
C GLN A 256 2.04 -17.46 -25.15
N ASP A 257 2.62 -17.99 -24.09
CA ASP A 257 2.81 -19.44 -23.93
C ASP A 257 1.47 -20.16 -23.72
N ALA A 258 0.54 -19.54 -22.98
CA ALA A 258 -0.80 -20.09 -22.82
C ALA A 258 -1.56 -20.12 -24.13
N PHE A 259 -1.46 -19.07 -24.95
CA PHE A 259 -2.06 -19.03 -26.29
C PHE A 259 -1.42 -20.05 -27.25
N ARG A 260 -0.09 -20.20 -27.21
CA ARG A 260 0.62 -21.19 -28.00
C ARG A 260 0.16 -22.61 -27.65
N THR A 261 0.11 -22.92 -26.35
CA THR A 261 -0.37 -24.22 -25.85
C THR A 261 -1.80 -24.48 -26.28
N LEU A 262 -2.67 -23.48 -26.20
CA LEU A 262 -4.07 -23.59 -26.64
C LEU A 262 -4.18 -23.80 -28.15
N PHE A 263 -3.36 -23.09 -28.93
CA PHE A 263 -3.32 -23.22 -30.38
C PHE A 263 -2.83 -24.59 -30.83
N GLU A 264 -1.78 -25.11 -30.19
CA GLU A 264 -1.16 -26.42 -30.55
C GLU A 264 -1.99 -27.62 -30.08
N ASN A 265 -2.59 -27.54 -28.88
CA ASN A 265 -3.24 -28.68 -28.24
C ASN A 265 -4.78 -28.57 -28.22
N GLY A 266 -5.32 -27.40 -28.61
CA GLY A 266 -6.76 -27.13 -28.48
C GLY A 266 -7.21 -26.99 -27.02
N LEU A 267 -8.51 -26.89 -26.82
CA LEU A 267 -9.11 -26.91 -25.48
C LEU A 267 -8.98 -28.31 -24.90
N GLN A 268 -8.42 -28.42 -23.72
CA GLN A 268 -8.35 -29.70 -23.02
C GLN A 268 -9.77 -30.14 -22.60
N ARG A 269 -10.05 -31.41 -22.76
CA ARG A 269 -11.30 -31.97 -22.23
C ARG A 269 -11.25 -32.03 -20.71
N GLY A 270 -12.35 -31.73 -20.09
CA GLY A 270 -12.52 -31.86 -18.64
C GLY A 270 -12.55 -33.33 -18.18
N ALA A 271 -12.85 -33.54 -16.91
CA ALA A 271 -12.98 -34.84 -16.30
C ALA A 271 -14.17 -35.61 -16.88
N GLU A 272 -13.95 -36.85 -17.30
CA GLU A 272 -14.95 -37.74 -17.83
C GLU A 272 -15.67 -38.49 -16.68
N THR A 273 -16.97 -38.70 -16.85
CA THR A 273 -17.81 -39.39 -15.85
C THR A 273 -17.79 -40.92 -16.00
N GLY A 274 -17.43 -41.42 -17.19
CA GLY A 274 -17.55 -42.81 -17.59
C GLY A 274 -18.94 -43.20 -18.04
N TRP A 275 -19.78 -42.23 -18.34
CA TRP A 275 -21.00 -42.40 -19.11
C TRP A 275 -20.74 -41.97 -20.56
N ASP A 276 -20.59 -42.92 -21.46
CA ASP A 276 -20.13 -42.63 -22.84
C ASP A 276 -20.99 -41.54 -23.50
N ASN A 277 -22.32 -41.65 -23.40
CA ASN A 277 -23.22 -40.66 -23.99
C ASN A 277 -23.10 -39.27 -23.40
N LEU A 278 -22.74 -39.15 -22.11
CA LEU A 278 -22.55 -37.87 -21.47
C LEU A 278 -21.16 -37.31 -21.84
N ASP A 279 -20.14 -38.15 -21.75
CA ASP A 279 -18.75 -37.79 -21.99
C ASP A 279 -18.47 -37.39 -23.45
N GLU A 280 -19.28 -37.86 -24.42
CA GLU A 280 -19.24 -37.38 -25.80
C GLU A 280 -19.63 -35.91 -25.95
N ASN A 281 -20.56 -35.44 -25.10
CA ASN A 281 -21.19 -34.10 -25.21
C ASN A 281 -20.75 -33.12 -24.10
N CYS A 282 -20.39 -33.64 -22.94
CA CYS A 282 -20.07 -32.81 -21.75
C CYS A 282 -19.03 -33.50 -20.89
N THR A 283 -18.04 -32.73 -20.48
CA THR A 283 -17.07 -33.11 -19.47
C THR A 283 -17.01 -32.05 -18.37
N PHE A 284 -16.46 -32.37 -17.20
CA PHE A 284 -16.55 -31.53 -16.01
C PHE A 284 -15.17 -30.94 -15.69
N GLU A 285 -15.17 -29.66 -15.31
CA GLU A 285 -13.95 -28.92 -14.96
C GLU A 285 -14.16 -28.20 -13.63
N THR A 286 -13.15 -28.22 -12.76
CA THR A 286 -13.19 -27.43 -11.52
C THR A 286 -13.21 -25.94 -11.84
N GLY A 287 -13.92 -25.16 -11.01
CA GLY A 287 -14.08 -23.72 -11.24
C GLY A 287 -15.21 -23.35 -12.22
N ARG A 288 -15.95 -24.32 -12.74
CA ARG A 288 -17.14 -24.08 -13.59
C ARG A 288 -18.42 -24.20 -12.78
N PHE A 289 -19.38 -23.38 -13.14
CA PHE A 289 -20.73 -23.43 -12.59
C PHE A 289 -21.60 -24.30 -13.49
N VAL A 290 -22.18 -25.36 -12.93
CA VAL A 290 -23.06 -26.30 -13.65
C VAL A 290 -24.47 -26.25 -13.04
N VAL A 291 -25.47 -26.15 -13.89
CA VAL A 291 -26.89 -26.17 -13.47
C VAL A 291 -27.55 -27.42 -14.01
N THR A 292 -28.13 -28.24 -13.12
CA THR A 292 -28.98 -29.36 -13.47
C THR A 292 -30.45 -29.02 -13.19
N SER A 293 -31.30 -29.05 -14.21
CA SER A 293 -32.70 -28.72 -14.08
C SER A 293 -33.60 -29.86 -14.57
N GLY A 294 -34.84 -29.92 -14.11
CA GLY A 294 -35.85 -30.91 -14.48
C GLY A 294 -37.04 -30.84 -13.53
N PHE A 295 -38.11 -31.57 -13.85
CA PHE A 295 -39.30 -31.59 -13.01
C PHE A 295 -39.08 -32.33 -11.68
N PRO A 296 -39.91 -32.07 -10.67
CA PRO A 296 -39.88 -32.87 -9.44
C PRO A 296 -40.08 -34.36 -9.73
N GLY A 297 -39.21 -35.19 -9.17
CA GLY A 297 -39.27 -36.66 -9.36
C GLY A 297 -38.48 -37.20 -10.56
N ASP A 298 -37.81 -36.35 -11.36
CA ASP A 298 -37.02 -36.79 -12.53
C ASP A 298 -35.65 -37.41 -12.17
N GLY A 299 -35.35 -37.57 -10.89
CA GLY A 299 -34.08 -38.18 -10.44
C GLY A 299 -32.85 -37.26 -10.49
N LYS A 300 -33.06 -35.93 -10.42
CA LYS A 300 -31.93 -34.96 -10.44
C LYS A 300 -30.91 -35.20 -9.33
N SER A 301 -31.40 -35.46 -8.11
CA SER A 301 -30.51 -35.69 -6.95
C SER A 301 -29.71 -36.96 -7.12
N GLU A 302 -30.34 -38.04 -7.53
CA GLU A 302 -29.71 -39.34 -7.84
C GLU A 302 -28.64 -39.20 -8.94
N PHE A 303 -28.94 -38.40 -9.96
CA PHE A 303 -27.99 -38.11 -11.05
C PHE A 303 -26.78 -37.36 -10.51
N ILE A 304 -26.96 -36.33 -9.65
CA ILE A 304 -25.87 -35.56 -9.07
C ILE A 304 -25.04 -36.45 -8.14
N ASP A 305 -25.65 -37.27 -7.31
CA ASP A 305 -24.96 -38.16 -6.38
C ASP A 305 -24.08 -39.18 -7.12
N GLU A 306 -24.60 -39.81 -8.16
CA GLU A 306 -23.81 -40.73 -8.99
C GLU A 306 -22.72 -40.02 -9.79
N LEU A 307 -22.98 -38.82 -10.34
CA LEU A 307 -22.01 -38.01 -11.03
C LEU A 307 -20.84 -37.68 -10.11
N VAL A 308 -21.12 -37.19 -8.92
CA VAL A 308 -20.14 -36.80 -7.91
C VAL A 308 -19.30 -38.00 -7.47
N LEU A 309 -19.97 -39.15 -7.20
CA LEU A 309 -19.27 -40.38 -6.85
C LEU A 309 -18.31 -40.82 -7.94
N ARG A 310 -18.70 -40.76 -9.20
CA ARG A 310 -17.84 -41.08 -10.34
C ARG A 310 -16.62 -40.16 -10.46
N LEU A 311 -16.82 -38.85 -10.32
CA LEU A 311 -15.73 -37.86 -10.34
C LEU A 311 -14.77 -38.08 -9.17
N CYS A 312 -15.27 -38.43 -7.98
CA CYS A 312 -14.42 -38.81 -6.85
C CYS A 312 -13.58 -40.05 -7.13
N LEU A 313 -14.22 -41.12 -7.62
CA LEU A 313 -13.56 -42.41 -7.83
C LEU A 313 -12.57 -42.38 -8.99
N ARG A 314 -12.92 -41.69 -10.09
CA ARG A 314 -12.11 -41.68 -11.31
C ARG A 314 -10.99 -40.61 -11.26
N HIS A 315 -11.24 -39.48 -10.66
CA HIS A 315 -10.35 -38.32 -10.70
C HIS A 315 -9.87 -37.85 -9.33
N GLY A 316 -10.29 -38.51 -8.24
CA GLY A 316 -9.87 -38.15 -6.88
C GLY A 316 -10.43 -36.81 -6.39
N TRP A 317 -11.55 -36.37 -6.96
CA TRP A 317 -12.15 -35.09 -6.54
C TRP A 317 -12.62 -35.16 -5.10
N LYS A 318 -12.52 -34.03 -4.39
CA LYS A 318 -13.06 -33.85 -3.05
C LYS A 318 -14.28 -32.94 -3.16
N ILE A 319 -15.43 -33.43 -2.71
CA ILE A 319 -16.72 -32.77 -2.90
C ILE A 319 -17.25 -32.27 -1.56
N GLY A 320 -17.78 -31.05 -1.56
CA GLY A 320 -18.59 -30.51 -0.47
C GLY A 320 -20.06 -30.53 -0.86
N TYR A 321 -20.90 -31.15 -0.06
CA TYR A 321 -22.36 -31.19 -0.23
C TYR A 321 -23.04 -30.11 0.59
N PHE A 322 -24.02 -29.43 -0.02
CA PHE A 322 -25.00 -28.62 0.67
C PHE A 322 -26.39 -28.98 0.15
N SER A 323 -27.14 -29.77 0.91
CA SER A 323 -28.48 -30.25 0.53
C SER A 323 -29.51 -29.93 1.62
N PRO A 324 -30.20 -28.79 1.53
CA PRO A 324 -31.20 -28.41 2.55
C PRO A 324 -32.44 -29.26 2.56
N GLU A 325 -32.72 -30.01 1.47
CA GLU A 325 -33.89 -30.85 1.34
C GLU A 325 -33.67 -32.27 1.89
N ASN A 326 -32.44 -32.76 1.90
CA ASN A 326 -32.06 -34.11 2.32
C ASN A 326 -31.30 -34.07 3.64
N MET A 327 -32.00 -33.91 4.71
CA MET A 327 -31.46 -33.96 6.08
C MET A 327 -32.11 -35.12 6.84
N PRO A 328 -31.35 -35.94 7.54
CA PRO A 328 -29.93 -35.89 7.79
C PRO A 328 -29.08 -36.38 6.59
N MET A 329 -27.77 -35.98 6.62
CA MET A 329 -26.83 -36.28 5.53
C MET A 329 -26.52 -37.77 5.31
N GLU A 330 -26.94 -38.64 6.24
CA GLU A 330 -26.82 -40.11 6.15
C GLU A 330 -27.68 -40.71 5.02
N TYR A 331 -28.58 -39.91 4.43
CA TYR A 331 -29.41 -40.36 3.29
C TYR A 331 -28.74 -40.04 1.94
N HIS A 332 -27.61 -39.41 1.93
CA HIS A 332 -26.72 -39.22 0.78
C HIS A 332 -25.52 -40.17 0.90
#